data_c5ad24afc321711b265430f27b14865f
#
_entry.id   c5ad24afc321711b265430f27b14865f
#
_cell.length_a   1.000
_cell.length_b   1.000
_cell.length_c   1.000
_cell.angle_alpha   90.00
_cell.angle_beta   90.00
_cell.angle_gamma   90.00
#
_symmetry.space_group_name_H-M   'P 1'
#
loop_
_entity.id
_entity.type
_entity.pdbx_description
1 polymer ?
#
loop_
_entity_poly.entity_id
_entity_poly.type
_entity_poly.pdbx_seq_one_letter_code
_entity_poly.pdbx_strand_id
1 'polypeptide(L)'
;MKKLVILMSLLVLTISAGAANKPWDNGKLKVSDNQRYLQFENGQPFFWLGETGWLLPERLDRAEAEWYLQSCAKAGYNVVQVQTIDGVPAYNIYGQMSNIDGWNFKNINQKGVYGYWDHMDYIVDMAAQHGIYIGMVCIWGGLVKAGKLSVEDAKKYGTFLANRYKNKPNIIWFMGGDIQGDIKPEVWESLATSIKAIDKNHIMTYHPRGRYTSAKWWSKASWIDFHTFQSGHRRYGQRMGNKDYPIPDNTEEDNWMYVDSTWKFNPIKPVLDAEPSYEDIPMGLHDANELRWKDYDVRRYAYWSVFAGSCGHTYGHNAIMQMLKPGYPTSYGDAGDVKTWYQGLKDPGFNQMQYLKRLMLSFPYFERVADQSVIQDNGEKYNRLIATRGNDYLLVYNYNNNNMKLDLTKISGAKKNVWWMTAATGQLKYLGEFDSKVITFRYHPQTSRVEDGVLIAIDSNKDYLKKDQTVLSPDGYKAKERDLNE
;
A
#
# COMPACT_ATOMS: atom_id res chain seq x y z
N MET A 1 52.92 15.02 -55.42
CA MET A 1 52.08 14.03 -54.76
C MET A 1 51.69 14.58 -53.37
N LYS A 2 50.50 15.18 -53.27
CA LYS A 2 50.00 15.73 -51.99
C LYS A 2 49.17 14.64 -51.31
N LYS A 3 49.58 14.22 -50.10
CA LYS A 3 48.82 13.30 -49.28
C LYS A 3 47.71 14.10 -48.54
N LEU A 4 46.48 13.72 -48.84
CA LEU A 4 45.29 14.23 -48.12
C LEU A 4 45.09 13.38 -46.86
N VAL A 5 45.22 13.98 -45.70
CA VAL A 5 44.87 13.39 -44.39
C VAL A 5 43.43 13.75 -44.07
N ILE A 6 42.57 12.75 -44.13
CA ILE A 6 41.16 12.90 -43.71
C ILE A 6 41.11 12.63 -42.21
N LEU A 7 40.83 13.65 -41.44
CA LEU A 7 40.59 13.57 -39.98
C LEU A 7 39.11 13.19 -39.77
N MET A 8 38.87 11.96 -39.38
CA MET A 8 37.54 11.46 -39.05
C MET A 8 37.26 11.80 -37.56
N SER A 9 36.53 12.89 -37.29
CA SER A 9 36.06 13.23 -35.96
C SER A 9 34.90 12.33 -35.57
N LEU A 10 35.15 11.39 -34.66
CA LEU A 10 34.11 10.59 -34.03
C LEU A 10 33.31 11.49 -33.05
N LEU A 11 32.11 11.86 -33.44
CA LEU A 11 31.14 12.52 -32.54
C LEU A 11 30.56 11.44 -31.63
N VAL A 12 31.09 11.32 -30.42
CA VAL A 12 30.49 10.48 -29.38
C VAL A 12 29.26 11.23 -28.83
N LEU A 13 28.09 10.86 -29.35
CA LEU A 13 26.82 11.24 -28.69
C LEU A 13 26.73 10.47 -27.37
N THR A 14 27.09 11.10 -26.28
CA THR A 14 26.70 10.66 -24.96
C THR A 14 25.19 10.90 -24.81
N ILE A 15 24.40 9.85 -25.06
CA ILE A 15 23.01 9.83 -24.62
C ILE A 15 23.08 9.77 -23.09
N SER A 16 23.00 10.91 -22.42
CA SER A 16 22.69 10.93 -21.00
C SER A 16 21.23 10.44 -20.89
N ALA A 17 21.06 9.14 -20.57
CA ALA A 17 19.80 8.67 -20.04
C ALA A 17 19.54 9.53 -18.81
N GLY A 18 18.61 10.48 -18.90
CA GLY A 18 18.19 11.28 -17.75
C GLY A 18 17.82 10.32 -16.62
N ALA A 19 18.46 10.45 -15.47
CA ALA A 19 18.13 9.66 -14.30
C ALA A 19 16.61 9.81 -14.06
N ALA A 20 15.89 8.69 -14.04
CA ALA A 20 14.46 8.74 -13.75
C ALA A 20 14.25 9.43 -12.40
N ASN A 21 13.37 10.45 -12.36
CA ASN A 21 13.08 11.19 -11.14
C ASN A 21 12.66 10.22 -10.04
N LYS A 22 13.29 10.32 -8.88
CA LYS A 22 12.93 9.53 -7.71
C LYS A 22 11.77 10.18 -6.96
N PRO A 23 10.93 9.41 -6.24
CA PRO A 23 9.81 10.00 -5.49
C PRO A 23 10.23 11.14 -4.56
N TRP A 24 11.36 11.02 -3.89
CA TRP A 24 11.89 12.03 -2.96
C TRP A 24 12.50 13.27 -3.61
N ASP A 25 12.62 13.32 -4.94
CA ASP A 25 12.92 14.56 -5.66
C ASP A 25 11.77 15.57 -5.52
N ASN A 26 10.58 15.09 -5.13
CA ASN A 26 9.42 15.89 -4.78
C ASN A 26 9.42 16.37 -3.30
N GLY A 27 10.50 16.11 -2.57
CA GLY A 27 10.62 16.39 -1.14
C GLY A 27 10.15 15.23 -0.25
N LYS A 28 10.04 15.48 1.05
CA LYS A 28 9.65 14.49 2.04
C LYS A 28 8.17 14.16 1.96
N LEU A 29 7.81 12.96 2.42
CA LEU A 29 6.41 12.63 2.64
C LEU A 29 5.86 13.36 3.86
N LYS A 30 4.65 13.87 3.74
CA LYS A 30 3.89 14.49 4.82
C LYS A 30 2.39 14.19 4.69
N VAL A 31 1.65 14.48 5.73
CA VAL A 31 0.19 14.48 5.69
C VAL A 31 -0.29 15.66 4.84
N SER A 32 -1.31 15.46 4.02
CA SER A 32 -1.92 16.49 3.20
C SER A 32 -2.64 17.55 4.05
N ASP A 33 -2.84 18.74 3.48
CA ASP A 33 -3.44 19.86 4.21
C ASP A 33 -4.87 19.57 4.69
N ASN A 34 -5.63 18.73 3.95
CA ASN A 34 -6.95 18.27 4.35
C ASN A 34 -6.95 17.13 5.38
N GLN A 35 -5.78 16.70 5.86
CA GLN A 35 -5.56 15.65 6.87
C GLN A 35 -6.08 14.26 6.49
N ARG A 36 -6.38 14.00 5.21
CA ARG A 36 -6.98 12.74 4.77
C ARG A 36 -6.06 11.87 3.93
N TYR A 37 -5.01 12.46 3.36
CA TYR A 37 -4.12 11.79 2.41
C TYR A 37 -2.66 12.06 2.73
N LEU A 38 -1.79 11.44 1.96
CA LEU A 38 -0.35 11.69 1.97
C LEU A 38 0.04 12.51 0.74
N GLN A 39 1.03 13.37 0.90
CA GLN A 39 1.60 14.18 -0.17
C GLN A 39 3.10 14.38 0.02
N PHE A 40 3.77 14.78 -1.04
CA PHE A 40 5.13 15.28 -0.97
C PHE A 40 5.17 16.76 -0.52
N GLU A 41 6.35 17.23 -0.12
CA GLU A 41 6.55 18.64 0.27
C GLU A 41 6.17 19.63 -0.84
N ASN A 42 6.41 19.28 -2.10
CA ASN A 42 6.02 20.09 -3.25
C ASN A 42 4.50 20.08 -3.56
N GLY A 43 3.69 19.41 -2.75
CA GLY A 43 2.24 19.34 -2.89
C GLY A 43 1.72 18.24 -3.83
N GLN A 44 2.58 17.47 -4.48
CA GLN A 44 2.13 16.36 -5.30
C GLN A 44 1.55 15.23 -4.44
N PRO A 45 0.48 14.54 -4.90
CA PRO A 45 -0.12 13.46 -4.15
C PRO A 45 0.80 12.25 -4.07
N PHE A 46 0.79 11.59 -2.90
CA PHE A 46 1.35 10.27 -2.72
C PHE A 46 0.23 9.26 -2.50
N PHE A 47 -0.09 8.49 -3.55
CA PHE A 47 -0.97 7.33 -3.41
C PHE A 47 -0.13 6.15 -2.93
N TRP A 48 -0.40 5.66 -1.73
CA TRP A 48 0.26 4.48 -1.21
C TRP A 48 -0.17 3.25 -2.00
N LEU A 49 0.75 2.63 -2.73
CA LEU A 49 0.57 1.28 -3.26
C LEU A 49 1.67 0.41 -2.65
N GLY A 50 1.30 -0.28 -1.57
CA GLY A 50 2.21 -1.12 -0.79
C GLY A 50 2.15 -2.58 -1.18
N GLU A 51 3.27 -3.28 -0.95
CA GLU A 51 3.40 -4.72 -1.03
C GLU A 51 3.95 -5.25 0.28
N THR A 52 3.57 -6.47 0.64
CA THR A 52 3.90 -7.10 1.92
C THR A 52 5.03 -8.12 1.75
N GLY A 53 6.23 -7.74 2.16
CA GLY A 53 7.42 -8.59 2.14
C GLY A 53 8.01 -8.81 3.53
N TRP A 54 7.21 -9.34 4.48
CA TRP A 54 7.58 -9.41 5.89
C TRP A 54 8.98 -9.95 6.14
N LEU A 55 9.31 -11.10 5.55
CA LEU A 55 10.57 -11.80 5.81
C LEU A 55 11.67 -11.51 4.78
N LEU A 56 11.53 -10.42 4.01
CA LEU A 56 12.54 -10.01 3.03
C LEU A 56 13.96 -9.94 3.61
N PRO A 57 14.20 -9.27 4.76
CA PRO A 57 15.56 -9.16 5.30
C PRO A 57 16.17 -10.47 5.77
N GLU A 58 15.34 -11.44 6.09
CA GLU A 58 15.79 -12.71 6.68
C GLU A 58 15.99 -13.81 5.65
N ARG A 59 15.19 -13.79 4.59
CA ARG A 59 15.10 -14.93 3.67
C ARG A 59 15.65 -14.69 2.28
N LEU A 60 15.81 -13.46 1.83
CA LEU A 60 16.37 -13.18 0.51
C LEU A 60 17.84 -12.76 0.60
N ASP A 61 18.65 -13.30 -0.31
CA ASP A 61 20.00 -12.80 -0.54
C ASP A 61 19.99 -11.48 -1.32
N ARG A 62 21.16 -10.90 -1.59
CA ARG A 62 21.26 -9.61 -2.28
C ARG A 62 20.66 -9.65 -3.69
N ALA A 63 20.91 -10.70 -4.45
CA ALA A 63 20.41 -10.80 -5.82
C ALA A 63 18.90 -11.04 -5.86
N GLU A 64 18.40 -11.88 -4.97
CA GLU A 64 16.96 -12.12 -4.82
C GLU A 64 16.23 -10.88 -4.35
N ALA A 65 16.76 -10.14 -3.37
CA ALA A 65 16.18 -8.89 -2.86
C ALA A 65 16.12 -7.82 -3.97
N GLU A 66 17.16 -7.68 -4.78
CA GLU A 66 17.17 -6.79 -5.93
C GLU A 66 16.10 -7.18 -6.95
N TRP A 67 16.03 -8.46 -7.32
CA TRP A 67 15.01 -8.95 -8.25
C TRP A 67 13.59 -8.71 -7.76
N TYR A 68 13.33 -8.98 -6.47
CA TYR A 68 12.04 -8.73 -5.85
C TYR A 68 11.66 -7.25 -5.90
N LEU A 69 12.54 -6.36 -5.43
CA LEU A 69 12.30 -4.91 -5.41
C LEU A 69 12.11 -4.34 -6.83
N GLN A 70 12.90 -4.80 -7.80
CA GLN A 70 12.72 -4.45 -9.20
C GLN A 70 11.34 -4.88 -9.72
N SER A 71 10.89 -6.08 -9.34
CA SER A 71 9.58 -6.61 -9.73
C SER A 71 8.44 -5.78 -9.12
N CYS A 72 8.57 -5.39 -7.85
CA CYS A 72 7.63 -4.49 -7.18
C CYS A 72 7.54 -3.13 -7.89
N ALA A 73 8.68 -2.51 -8.18
CA ALA A 73 8.72 -1.22 -8.89
C ALA A 73 8.06 -1.32 -10.27
N LYS A 74 8.34 -2.39 -11.03
CA LYS A 74 7.75 -2.65 -12.34
C LYS A 74 6.24 -2.84 -12.29
N ALA A 75 5.73 -3.47 -11.22
CA ALA A 75 4.29 -3.64 -10.97
C ALA A 75 3.61 -2.37 -10.42
N GLY A 76 4.37 -1.28 -10.20
CA GLY A 76 3.84 0.02 -9.78
C GLY A 76 3.79 0.25 -8.27
N TYR A 77 4.29 -0.70 -7.46
CA TYR A 77 4.42 -0.52 -6.02
C TYR A 77 5.43 0.57 -5.69
N ASN A 78 5.13 1.37 -4.69
CA ASN A 78 6.00 2.43 -4.19
C ASN A 78 6.34 2.29 -2.71
N VAL A 79 5.80 1.29 -2.03
CA VAL A 79 6.15 0.90 -0.66
C VAL A 79 6.29 -0.61 -0.58
N VAL A 80 7.26 -1.11 0.18
CA VAL A 80 7.36 -2.51 0.61
C VAL A 80 7.42 -2.53 2.13
N GLN A 81 6.49 -3.23 2.77
CA GLN A 81 6.47 -3.43 4.22
C GLN A 81 7.37 -4.60 4.60
N VAL A 82 8.25 -4.42 5.56
CA VAL A 82 9.18 -5.45 6.04
C VAL A 82 9.21 -5.53 7.56
N GLN A 83 9.38 -6.72 8.09
CA GLN A 83 9.75 -6.92 9.50
C GLN A 83 11.26 -6.69 9.64
N THR A 84 11.64 -5.74 10.49
CA THR A 84 13.07 -5.49 10.74
C THR A 84 13.65 -6.53 11.68
N ILE A 85 12.88 -6.96 12.68
CA ILE A 85 13.23 -8.03 13.63
C ILE A 85 11.98 -8.86 13.89
N ASP A 86 11.99 -10.15 13.53
CA ASP A 86 10.92 -11.11 13.81
C ASP A 86 11.29 -12.11 14.93
N GLY A 87 12.56 -12.15 15.33
CA GLY A 87 13.12 -12.95 16.40
C GLY A 87 14.10 -12.17 17.28
N VAL A 88 14.42 -12.66 18.47
CA VAL A 88 15.45 -12.08 19.33
C VAL A 88 16.41 -13.17 19.79
N PRO A 89 17.56 -13.32 19.08
CA PRO A 89 17.97 -12.58 17.88
C PRO A 89 17.23 -13.03 16.62
N ALA A 90 17.07 -12.13 15.63
CA ALA A 90 16.74 -12.49 14.26
C ALA A 90 18.02 -12.82 13.48
N TYR A 91 17.90 -13.64 12.44
CA TYR A 91 19.02 -14.00 11.57
C TYR A 91 18.70 -13.65 10.13
N ASN A 92 19.65 -13.11 9.40
CA ASN A 92 19.51 -12.95 7.96
C ASN A 92 19.92 -14.23 7.23
N ILE A 93 19.73 -14.25 5.89
CA ILE A 93 20.07 -15.41 5.03
C ILE A 93 21.55 -15.83 5.13
N TYR A 94 22.43 -14.94 5.58
CA TYR A 94 23.86 -15.18 5.74
C TYR A 94 24.20 -15.69 7.15
N GLY A 95 23.22 -15.98 7.99
CA GLY A 95 23.40 -16.47 9.36
C GLY A 95 23.87 -15.40 10.35
N GLN A 96 23.78 -14.12 9.99
CA GLN A 96 24.20 -13.01 10.86
C GLN A 96 23.06 -12.56 11.77
N MET A 97 23.35 -12.36 13.04
CA MET A 97 22.37 -11.96 14.06
C MET A 97 22.10 -10.47 14.05
N SER A 98 20.85 -10.09 14.29
CA SER A 98 20.39 -8.70 14.40
C SER A 98 20.95 -7.99 15.64
N ASN A 99 21.15 -8.73 16.72
CA ASN A 99 21.63 -8.24 18.03
C ASN A 99 22.60 -9.24 18.64
N ILE A 100 23.88 -8.90 18.64
CA ILE A 100 24.97 -9.77 19.10
C ILE A 100 25.09 -9.78 20.63
N ASP A 101 24.79 -8.65 21.27
CA ASP A 101 24.93 -8.45 22.72
C ASP A 101 23.64 -7.80 23.28
N GLY A 102 22.57 -8.58 23.28
CA GLY A 102 21.25 -8.08 23.63
C GLY A 102 20.87 -6.86 22.79
N TRP A 103 20.45 -5.78 23.44
CA TRP A 103 20.10 -4.52 22.77
C TRP A 103 21.23 -3.48 22.80
N ASN A 104 22.48 -3.95 22.80
CA ASN A 104 23.67 -3.11 22.73
C ASN A 104 24.22 -3.09 21.29
N PHE A 105 23.97 -2.01 20.57
CA PHE A 105 24.32 -1.89 19.15
C PHE A 105 25.74 -1.32 18.90
N LYS A 106 26.58 -1.22 19.93
CA LYS A 106 27.93 -0.62 19.78
C LYS A 106 28.87 -1.49 18.95
N ASN A 107 28.69 -2.81 18.96
CA ASN A 107 29.61 -3.79 18.37
C ASN A 107 28.98 -4.60 17.22
N ILE A 108 27.89 -4.12 16.59
CA ILE A 108 27.18 -4.87 15.56
C ILE A 108 27.93 -4.94 14.22
N ASN A 109 28.85 -4.03 13.96
CA ASN A 109 29.64 -4.02 12.72
C ASN A 109 31.01 -4.61 13.01
N GLN A 110 31.16 -5.93 12.83
CA GLN A 110 32.49 -6.55 12.85
C GLN A 110 33.20 -6.20 11.52
N LYS A 111 34.43 -5.65 11.64
CA LYS A 111 35.22 -5.24 10.48
C LYS A 111 35.43 -6.43 9.53
N GLY A 112 35.01 -6.27 8.27
CA GLY A 112 35.14 -7.29 7.22
C GLY A 112 34.07 -8.36 7.20
N VAL A 113 33.06 -8.28 8.05
CA VAL A 113 31.87 -9.18 8.05
C VAL A 113 30.67 -8.41 7.50
N TYR A 114 29.97 -9.00 6.55
CA TYR A 114 28.69 -8.49 6.06
C TYR A 114 27.60 -8.90 7.05
N GLY A 115 27.28 -7.99 7.98
CA GLY A 115 26.38 -8.26 9.10
C GLY A 115 24.89 -8.16 8.75
N TYR A 116 24.03 -8.39 9.77
CA TYR A 116 22.59 -8.27 9.64
C TYR A 116 22.18 -6.86 9.15
N TRP A 117 22.73 -5.85 9.79
CA TRP A 117 22.39 -4.45 9.49
C TRP A 117 23.00 -3.95 8.19
N ASP A 118 24.10 -4.53 7.72
CA ASP A 118 24.64 -4.23 6.40
C ASP A 118 23.70 -4.77 5.31
N HIS A 119 23.02 -5.90 5.58
CA HIS A 119 22.00 -6.44 4.69
C HIS A 119 20.73 -5.60 4.68
N MET A 120 20.29 -5.12 5.85
CA MET A 120 19.18 -4.16 5.93
C MET A 120 19.50 -2.86 5.16
N ASP A 121 20.71 -2.31 5.29
CA ASP A 121 21.14 -1.14 4.52
C ASP A 121 21.11 -1.40 3.02
N TYR A 122 21.59 -2.58 2.59
CA TYR A 122 21.54 -2.98 1.20
C TYR A 122 20.10 -2.99 0.66
N ILE A 123 19.16 -3.57 1.42
CA ILE A 123 17.75 -3.61 1.04
C ILE A 123 17.17 -2.20 0.93
N VAL A 124 17.44 -1.33 1.92
CA VAL A 124 16.97 0.06 1.91
C VAL A 124 17.54 0.83 0.71
N ASP A 125 18.84 0.67 0.43
CA ASP A 125 19.51 1.36 -0.68
C ASP A 125 19.05 0.82 -2.04
N MET A 126 18.83 -0.49 -2.15
CA MET A 126 18.30 -1.08 -3.36
C MET A 126 16.84 -0.66 -3.62
N ALA A 127 16.01 -0.62 -2.58
CA ALA A 127 14.65 -0.07 -2.67
C ALA A 127 14.67 1.40 -3.14
N ALA A 128 15.62 2.20 -2.60
CA ALA A 128 15.81 3.57 -3.05
C ALA A 128 16.21 3.66 -4.53
N GLN A 129 17.07 2.77 -5.02
CA GLN A 129 17.41 2.74 -6.44
C GLN A 129 16.21 2.46 -7.34
N HIS A 130 15.21 1.75 -6.84
CA HIS A 130 13.97 1.45 -7.57
C HIS A 130 12.80 2.40 -7.25
N GLY A 131 13.02 3.46 -6.46
CA GLY A 131 11.98 4.44 -6.10
C GLY A 131 10.95 3.92 -5.12
N ILE A 132 11.32 2.94 -4.30
CA ILE A 132 10.46 2.27 -3.32
C ILE A 132 10.80 2.74 -1.91
N TYR A 133 9.79 3.07 -1.12
CA TYR A 133 9.89 3.27 0.32
C TYR A 133 9.87 1.93 1.06
N ILE A 134 10.66 1.82 2.12
CA ILE A 134 10.59 0.70 3.06
C ILE A 134 9.68 1.09 4.23
N GLY A 135 8.55 0.40 4.35
CA GLY A 135 7.69 0.43 5.53
C GLY A 135 8.31 -0.48 6.61
N MET A 136 9.10 0.11 7.48
CA MET A 136 9.95 -0.60 8.43
C MET A 136 9.19 -0.90 9.71
N VAL A 137 8.65 -2.13 9.86
CA VAL A 137 8.10 -2.61 11.14
C VAL A 137 9.26 -2.92 12.06
N CYS A 138 9.54 -2.02 13.01
CA CYS A 138 10.78 -2.02 13.79
C CYS A 138 11.03 -3.33 14.55
N ILE A 139 9.98 -3.91 15.12
CA ILE A 139 10.00 -5.20 15.81
C ILE A 139 8.60 -5.81 15.76
N TRP A 140 8.51 -7.13 15.60
CA TRP A 140 7.21 -7.80 15.58
C TRP A 140 6.55 -7.82 16.96
N GLY A 141 5.26 -7.45 17.03
CA GLY A 141 4.56 -7.21 18.29
C GLY A 141 4.51 -8.41 19.25
N GLY A 142 4.51 -9.63 18.70
CA GLY A 142 4.60 -10.85 19.51
C GLY A 142 5.83 -10.90 20.42
N LEU A 143 6.96 -10.34 19.97
CA LEU A 143 8.20 -10.27 20.74
C LEU A 143 8.07 -9.28 21.91
N VAL A 144 7.44 -8.15 21.69
CA VAL A 144 7.16 -7.17 22.75
C VAL A 144 6.21 -7.76 23.77
N LYS A 145 5.14 -8.44 23.34
CA LYS A 145 4.23 -9.17 24.23
C LYS A 145 4.98 -10.20 25.08
N ALA A 146 5.89 -10.93 24.49
CA ALA A 146 6.73 -11.93 25.18
C ALA A 146 7.81 -11.34 26.10
N GLY A 147 7.93 -10.00 26.19
CA GLY A 147 8.90 -9.34 27.05
C GLY A 147 10.33 -9.32 26.51
N LYS A 148 10.49 -9.53 25.21
CA LYS A 148 11.81 -9.56 24.58
C LYS A 148 12.40 -8.15 24.38
N LEU A 149 11.59 -7.09 24.57
CA LEU A 149 12.02 -5.69 24.52
C LEU A 149 11.49 -4.96 25.75
N SER A 150 12.38 -4.45 26.59
CA SER A 150 12.04 -3.57 27.71
C SER A 150 11.87 -2.11 27.25
N VAL A 151 11.33 -1.26 28.12
CA VAL A 151 11.22 0.20 27.85
C VAL A 151 12.57 0.84 27.59
N GLU A 152 13.59 0.45 28.39
CA GLU A 152 14.96 0.97 28.24
C GLU A 152 15.60 0.47 26.93
N ASP A 153 15.43 -0.80 26.60
CA ASP A 153 15.94 -1.37 25.36
C ASP A 153 15.23 -0.80 24.14
N ALA A 154 13.92 -0.52 24.23
CA ALA A 154 13.18 0.18 23.20
C ALA A 154 13.76 1.56 22.89
N LYS A 155 14.19 2.30 23.93
CA LYS A 155 14.88 3.59 23.77
C LYS A 155 16.24 3.43 23.06
N LYS A 156 17.04 2.44 23.45
CA LYS A 156 18.34 2.15 22.81
C LYS A 156 18.14 1.76 21.34
N TYR A 157 17.19 0.88 21.07
CA TYR A 157 16.90 0.39 19.75
C TYR A 157 16.34 1.49 18.82
N GLY A 158 15.39 2.29 19.30
CA GLY A 158 14.86 3.43 18.54
C GLY A 158 15.95 4.48 18.23
N THR A 159 16.83 4.75 19.19
CA THR A 159 17.99 5.63 18.98
C THR A 159 18.94 5.09 17.91
N PHE A 160 19.19 3.78 17.92
CA PHE A 160 20.02 3.11 16.91
C PHE A 160 19.39 3.22 15.51
N LEU A 161 18.14 2.82 15.37
CA LEU A 161 17.41 2.87 14.09
C LEU A 161 17.38 4.29 13.51
N ALA A 162 17.00 5.25 14.31
CA ALA A 162 16.91 6.64 13.87
C ALA A 162 18.27 7.19 13.41
N ASN A 163 19.36 6.94 14.15
CA ASN A 163 20.69 7.38 13.74
C ASN A 163 21.16 6.72 12.44
N ARG A 164 20.78 5.44 12.22
CA ARG A 164 21.16 4.69 11.01
C ARG A 164 20.41 5.16 9.79
N TYR A 165 19.10 5.44 9.91
CA TYR A 165 18.23 5.63 8.76
C TYR A 165 17.71 7.05 8.53
N LYS A 166 17.88 8.00 9.44
CA LYS A 166 17.35 9.39 9.31
C LYS A 166 17.76 10.14 8.05
N ASN A 167 18.84 9.73 7.40
CA ASN A 167 19.37 10.34 6.17
C ASN A 167 19.05 9.51 4.91
N LYS A 168 18.40 8.35 5.03
CA LYS A 168 17.90 7.58 3.90
C LYS A 168 16.60 8.23 3.43
N PRO A 169 16.35 8.40 2.13
CA PRO A 169 15.19 9.16 1.66
C PRO A 169 13.87 8.38 1.72
N ASN A 170 13.92 7.07 1.92
CA ASN A 170 12.86 6.13 1.60
C ASN A 170 12.42 5.26 2.79
N ILE A 171 12.36 5.82 3.98
CA ILE A 171 11.89 5.11 5.19
C ILE A 171 10.49 5.60 5.58
N ILE A 172 9.66 4.68 6.03
CA ILE A 172 8.41 4.94 6.76
C ILE A 172 8.42 4.05 8.00
N TRP A 173 8.27 4.65 9.17
CA TRP A 173 8.36 3.92 10.44
C TRP A 173 7.04 3.26 10.80
N PHE A 174 7.10 1.99 11.20
CA PHE A 174 5.96 1.25 11.75
C PHE A 174 6.28 0.76 13.15
N MET A 175 5.42 1.13 14.10
CA MET A 175 5.34 0.48 15.40
C MET A 175 4.36 -0.70 15.31
N GLY A 176 4.29 -1.56 16.30
CA GLY A 176 3.31 -2.66 16.37
C GLY A 176 3.79 -3.93 15.67
N GLY A 177 2.99 -4.44 14.74
CA GLY A 177 3.18 -5.75 14.08
C GLY A 177 2.22 -6.79 14.64
N ASP A 178 1.01 -6.84 14.08
CA ASP A 178 -0.10 -7.77 14.44
C ASP A 178 -0.39 -7.83 15.96
N ILE A 179 -0.36 -6.69 16.64
CA ILE A 179 -0.56 -6.58 18.08
C ILE A 179 -1.50 -5.43 18.44
N GLN A 180 -2.24 -5.59 19.54
CA GLN A 180 -3.06 -4.54 20.13
C GLN A 180 -2.17 -3.47 20.77
N GLY A 181 -2.53 -2.20 20.61
CA GLY A 181 -1.70 -1.07 21.10
C GLY A 181 -1.69 -0.91 22.62
N ASP A 182 -2.63 -1.55 23.34
CA ASP A 182 -2.68 -1.59 24.80
C ASP A 182 -1.81 -2.71 25.41
N ILE A 183 -1.15 -3.51 24.58
CA ILE A 183 -0.16 -4.48 25.04
C ILE A 183 1.19 -3.77 25.15
N LYS A 184 1.62 -3.54 26.41
CA LYS A 184 2.86 -2.84 26.76
C LYS A 184 3.01 -1.48 26.05
N PRO A 185 2.03 -0.58 26.18
CA PRO A 185 2.01 0.70 25.46
C PRO A 185 3.24 1.56 25.76
N GLU A 186 3.81 1.45 26.96
CA GLU A 186 5.03 2.15 27.37
C GLU A 186 6.27 1.77 26.55
N VAL A 187 6.33 0.53 26.05
CA VAL A 187 7.42 0.08 25.17
C VAL A 187 7.28 0.73 23.79
N TRP A 188 6.07 0.74 23.24
CA TRP A 188 5.78 1.38 21.95
C TRP A 188 6.00 2.88 21.99
N GLU A 189 5.57 3.54 23.07
CA GLU A 189 5.80 4.97 23.27
C GLU A 189 7.28 5.30 23.37
N SER A 190 8.07 4.49 24.10
CA SER A 190 9.51 4.64 24.23
C SER A 190 10.22 4.48 22.88
N LEU A 191 9.85 3.46 22.10
CA LEU A 191 10.43 3.21 20.78
C LEU A 191 10.13 4.35 19.81
N ALA A 192 8.85 4.72 19.68
CA ALA A 192 8.38 5.74 18.75
C ALA A 192 8.96 7.12 19.06
N THR A 193 8.92 7.53 20.33
CA THR A 193 9.43 8.84 20.74
C THR A 193 10.94 8.94 20.62
N SER A 194 11.67 7.84 20.86
CA SER A 194 13.12 7.79 20.66
C SER A 194 13.51 7.96 19.20
N ILE A 195 12.76 7.37 18.28
CA ILE A 195 12.95 7.57 16.85
C ILE A 195 12.63 9.02 16.49
N LYS A 196 11.46 9.52 16.85
CA LYS A 196 11.01 10.88 16.51
C LYS A 196 11.86 11.98 17.16
N ALA A 197 12.56 11.71 18.27
CA ALA A 197 13.50 12.65 18.86
C ALA A 197 14.68 12.97 17.93
N ILE A 198 15.11 12.01 17.12
CA ILE A 198 16.29 12.08 16.26
C ILE A 198 15.90 12.27 14.78
N ASP A 199 14.93 11.48 14.31
CA ASP A 199 14.45 11.50 12.94
C ASP A 199 13.22 12.41 12.81
N LYS A 200 13.41 13.56 12.15
CA LYS A 200 12.33 14.53 11.83
C LYS A 200 11.90 14.47 10.36
N ASN A 201 12.43 13.51 9.60
CA ASN A 201 12.24 13.45 8.16
C ASN A 201 11.13 12.48 7.73
N HIS A 202 10.91 11.43 8.52
CA HIS A 202 10.07 10.32 8.09
C HIS A 202 8.75 10.25 8.87
N ILE A 203 7.69 9.91 8.14
CA ILE A 203 6.37 9.67 8.75
C ILE A 203 6.35 8.34 9.47
N MET A 204 5.44 8.24 10.45
CA MET A 204 5.33 7.09 11.34
C MET A 204 3.88 6.67 11.55
N THR A 205 3.67 5.36 11.68
CA THR A 205 2.37 4.75 11.98
C THR A 205 2.51 3.57 12.93
N TYR A 206 1.40 2.89 13.19
CA TYR A 206 1.32 1.69 14.03
C TYR A 206 0.54 0.59 13.31
N HIS A 207 1.12 -0.59 13.13
CA HIS A 207 0.47 -1.77 12.56
C HIS A 207 -0.31 -2.52 13.64
N PRO A 208 -1.65 -2.46 13.67
CA PRO A 208 -2.46 -3.10 14.69
C PRO A 208 -2.66 -4.59 14.39
N ARG A 209 -3.27 -5.29 15.34
CA ARG A 209 -3.80 -6.63 15.14
C ARG A 209 -5.03 -6.61 14.22
N GLY A 210 -5.30 -7.74 13.57
CA GLY A 210 -6.49 -7.97 12.75
C GLY A 210 -7.78 -7.48 13.38
N ARG A 211 -8.61 -6.81 12.58
CA ARG A 211 -9.88 -6.18 12.94
C ARG A 211 -9.79 -4.98 13.87
N TYR A 212 -8.63 -4.35 13.95
CA TYR A 212 -8.43 -3.12 14.71
C TYR A 212 -7.86 -2.01 13.83
N THR A 213 -8.18 -0.78 14.23
CA THR A 213 -7.49 0.42 13.77
C THR A 213 -6.51 0.90 14.83
N SER A 214 -5.35 1.39 14.42
CA SER A 214 -4.37 2.01 15.33
C SER A 214 -4.92 3.22 16.06
N ALA A 215 -5.92 3.90 15.49
CA ALA A 215 -6.57 5.07 16.08
C ALA A 215 -7.20 4.76 17.44
N LYS A 216 -7.63 3.51 17.66
CA LYS A 216 -8.21 3.08 18.94
C LYS A 216 -7.31 3.38 20.13
N TRP A 217 -6.00 3.26 19.98
CA TRP A 217 -5.02 3.47 21.06
C TRP A 217 -4.20 4.74 20.88
N TRP A 218 -3.92 5.12 19.63
CA TRP A 218 -2.90 6.10 19.30
C TRP A 218 -3.43 7.36 18.62
N SER A 219 -4.75 7.60 18.61
CA SER A 219 -5.33 8.78 17.94
C SER A 219 -4.71 10.11 18.41
N LYS A 220 -4.36 10.20 19.70
CA LYS A 220 -3.78 11.40 20.31
C LYS A 220 -2.27 11.38 20.47
N ALA A 221 -1.60 10.28 20.06
CA ALA A 221 -0.14 10.19 20.15
C ALA A 221 0.52 11.18 19.19
N SER A 222 1.49 11.94 19.68
CA SER A 222 2.17 13.00 18.90
C SER A 222 3.11 12.46 17.84
N TRP A 223 3.52 11.22 17.97
CA TRP A 223 4.45 10.56 17.04
C TRP A 223 3.79 9.93 15.83
N ILE A 224 2.47 9.66 15.85
CA ILE A 224 1.75 9.02 14.75
C ILE A 224 1.27 10.05 13.71
N ASP A 225 1.67 9.87 12.47
CA ASP A 225 1.31 10.78 11.37
C ASP A 225 0.04 10.31 10.64
N PHE A 226 -0.15 9.00 10.48
CA PHE A 226 -1.32 8.41 9.85
C PHE A 226 -1.72 7.12 10.55
N HIS A 227 -2.97 6.70 10.38
CA HIS A 227 -3.50 5.48 10.97
C HIS A 227 -3.49 4.33 9.98
N THR A 228 -3.19 3.14 10.47
CA THR A 228 -3.43 1.91 9.74
C THR A 228 -4.47 1.07 10.44
N PHE A 229 -5.12 0.22 9.68
CA PHE A 229 -5.92 -0.88 10.17
C PHE A 229 -5.49 -2.18 9.47
N GLN A 230 -5.87 -3.30 10.06
CA GLN A 230 -5.75 -4.63 9.46
C GLN A 230 -7.16 -5.19 9.34
N SER A 231 -7.69 -5.27 8.12
CA SER A 231 -9.02 -5.83 7.91
C SER A 231 -9.03 -7.34 8.11
N GLY A 232 -7.94 -8.03 7.79
CA GLY A 232 -7.74 -9.43 8.11
C GLY A 232 -8.08 -10.38 6.97
N HIS A 233 -8.22 -11.68 7.30
CA HIS A 233 -8.17 -12.76 6.30
C HIS A 233 -9.42 -13.65 6.27
N ARG A 234 -10.52 -13.26 6.94
CA ARG A 234 -11.72 -14.08 7.05
C ARG A 234 -12.82 -13.60 6.13
N ARG A 235 -13.54 -14.57 5.55
CA ARG A 235 -14.75 -14.32 4.77
C ARG A 235 -15.99 -14.11 5.64
N TYR A 236 -17.04 -13.61 5.03
CA TYR A 236 -18.36 -13.52 5.68
C TYR A 236 -18.78 -14.85 6.32
N GLY A 237 -19.26 -14.76 7.55
CA GLY A 237 -19.73 -15.92 8.31
C GLY A 237 -18.63 -16.80 8.91
N GLN A 238 -17.35 -16.53 8.65
CA GLN A 238 -16.24 -17.26 9.24
C GLN A 238 -15.87 -16.66 10.60
N ARG A 239 -15.84 -17.50 11.65
CA ARG A 239 -15.50 -17.10 13.01
C ARG A 239 -14.39 -17.99 13.55
N MET A 240 -13.51 -17.44 14.36
CA MET A 240 -12.45 -18.18 15.09
C MET A 240 -12.83 -18.37 16.55
N GLY A 241 -13.94 -19.08 16.82
CA GLY A 241 -14.35 -19.46 18.16
C GLY A 241 -14.42 -18.30 19.16
N ASN A 242 -14.21 -18.58 20.45
CA ASN A 242 -14.30 -17.60 21.54
C ASN A 242 -13.20 -16.51 21.53
N LYS A 243 -12.30 -16.52 20.56
CA LYS A 243 -11.25 -15.50 20.41
C LYS A 243 -11.62 -14.36 19.45
N ASP A 244 -12.80 -14.43 18.86
CA ASP A 244 -13.31 -13.34 18.05
C ASP A 244 -13.62 -12.15 18.94
N TYR A 245 -12.78 -11.14 18.85
CA TYR A 245 -13.11 -9.82 19.38
C TYR A 245 -14.10 -9.18 18.43
N PRO A 246 -15.37 -9.05 18.79
CA PRO A 246 -16.29 -8.34 17.95
C PRO A 246 -15.90 -6.86 17.99
N ILE A 247 -15.48 -6.30 16.87
CA ILE A 247 -15.91 -4.95 16.58
C ILE A 247 -17.37 -5.17 16.22
N PRO A 248 -18.33 -4.74 17.05
CA PRO A 248 -19.71 -4.89 16.70
C PRO A 248 -19.90 -4.30 15.31
N ASP A 249 -20.54 -5.05 14.43
CA ASP A 249 -20.93 -4.64 13.10
C ASP A 249 -19.88 -4.61 11.99
N ASN A 250 -18.59 -4.82 12.27
CA ASN A 250 -17.57 -4.93 11.22
C ASN A 250 -17.19 -6.37 10.96
N THR A 251 -17.38 -6.84 9.73
CA THR A 251 -16.77 -8.07 9.24
C THR A 251 -15.41 -7.74 8.62
N GLU A 252 -14.52 -8.72 8.53
CA GLU A 252 -13.21 -8.51 7.92
C GLU A 252 -13.34 -8.15 6.43
N GLU A 253 -14.36 -8.68 5.75
CA GLU A 253 -14.61 -8.38 4.34
C GLU A 253 -15.16 -6.97 4.09
N ASP A 254 -15.82 -6.34 5.07
CA ASP A 254 -16.32 -4.96 4.96
C ASP A 254 -15.23 -3.94 5.32
N ASN A 255 -14.06 -4.04 4.70
CA ASN A 255 -12.91 -3.21 5.07
C ASN A 255 -13.13 -1.69 4.90
N TRP A 256 -14.10 -1.28 4.09
CA TRP A 256 -14.56 0.10 3.97
C TRP A 256 -15.06 0.67 5.31
N MET A 257 -15.64 -0.16 6.19
CA MET A 257 -16.14 0.27 7.51
C MET A 257 -15.01 0.67 8.47
N TYR A 258 -13.80 0.10 8.29
CA TYR A 258 -12.65 0.49 9.11
C TYR A 258 -12.19 1.91 8.80
N VAL A 259 -12.33 2.38 7.57
CA VAL A 259 -12.04 3.77 7.20
C VAL A 259 -13.00 4.70 7.94
N ASP A 260 -14.32 4.45 7.84
CA ASP A 260 -15.35 5.23 8.52
C ASP A 260 -15.17 5.22 10.04
N SER A 261 -14.87 4.06 10.61
CA SER A 261 -14.65 3.89 12.05
C SER A 261 -13.41 4.65 12.52
N THR A 262 -12.33 4.64 11.71
CA THR A 262 -11.09 5.35 12.05
C THR A 262 -11.28 6.87 12.05
N TRP A 263 -12.08 7.40 11.13
CA TRP A 263 -12.34 8.84 11.06
C TRP A 263 -13.29 9.39 12.15
N LYS A 264 -13.87 8.52 12.98
CA LYS A 264 -14.57 8.94 14.21
C LYS A 264 -13.61 9.38 15.32
N PHE A 265 -12.32 9.05 15.22
CA PHE A 265 -11.31 9.49 16.17
C PHE A 265 -10.77 10.89 15.81
N ASN A 266 -10.42 11.67 16.82
CA ASN A 266 -9.84 13.01 16.69
C ASN A 266 -8.41 13.05 17.24
N PRO A 267 -7.49 13.77 16.58
CA PRO A 267 -7.64 14.47 15.29
C PRO A 267 -7.79 13.49 14.12
N ILE A 268 -8.46 13.94 13.05
CA ILE A 268 -8.54 13.18 11.80
C ILE A 268 -7.13 13.07 11.21
N LYS A 269 -6.78 11.87 10.74
CA LYS A 269 -5.51 11.56 10.06
C LYS A 269 -5.77 10.67 8.85
N PRO A 270 -4.83 10.59 7.89
CA PRO A 270 -4.93 9.62 6.80
C PRO A 270 -5.09 8.19 7.33
N VAL A 271 -5.77 7.35 6.56
CA VAL A 271 -6.08 5.96 6.93
C VAL A 271 -5.62 5.02 5.82
N LEU A 272 -5.09 3.87 6.19
CA LEU A 272 -4.59 2.85 5.27
C LEU A 272 -4.94 1.45 5.76
N ASP A 273 -5.47 0.59 4.87
CA ASP A 273 -5.49 -0.86 5.11
C ASP A 273 -4.07 -1.41 4.88
N ALA A 274 -3.36 -1.70 5.96
CA ALA A 274 -1.98 -2.15 5.91
C ALA A 274 -1.86 -3.67 5.80
N GLU A 275 -2.94 -4.40 6.10
CA GLU A 275 -3.01 -5.85 5.96
C GLU A 275 -4.44 -6.32 5.70
N PRO A 276 -4.90 -6.26 4.43
CA PRO A 276 -6.12 -6.93 3.96
C PRO A 276 -5.87 -8.42 3.76
N SER A 277 -6.88 -9.13 3.25
CA SER A 277 -6.69 -10.52 2.82
C SER A 277 -5.63 -10.61 1.73
N TYR A 278 -4.76 -11.62 1.84
CA TYR A 278 -3.69 -11.87 0.88
C TYR A 278 -4.12 -12.83 -0.21
N GLU A 279 -3.64 -12.61 -1.45
CA GLU A 279 -3.85 -13.56 -2.53
C GLU A 279 -3.21 -14.91 -2.21
N ASP A 280 -3.89 -15.98 -2.59
CA ASP A 280 -3.46 -17.38 -2.42
C ASP A 280 -3.26 -17.83 -0.95
N ILE A 281 -3.77 -17.06 0.03
CA ILE A 281 -3.85 -17.55 1.42
C ILE A 281 -5.22 -18.21 1.67
N PRO A 282 -5.30 -19.27 2.49
CA PRO A 282 -6.60 -19.85 2.87
C PRO A 282 -7.49 -18.84 3.56
N MET A 283 -8.78 -18.82 3.24
CA MET A 283 -9.75 -17.99 3.93
C MET A 283 -9.81 -18.37 5.42
N GLY A 284 -9.52 -17.40 6.30
CA GLY A 284 -9.37 -17.64 7.73
C GLY A 284 -7.96 -17.96 8.19
N LEU A 285 -7.00 -18.06 7.28
CA LEU A 285 -5.55 -18.12 7.52
C LEU A 285 -5.00 -19.51 7.85
N HIS A 286 -5.72 -20.34 8.62
CA HIS A 286 -5.14 -21.52 9.29
C HIS A 286 -5.72 -22.87 8.84
N ASP A 287 -6.68 -22.90 7.96
CA ASP A 287 -7.28 -24.14 7.45
C ASP A 287 -6.96 -24.32 5.96
N ALA A 288 -6.08 -25.24 5.67
CA ALA A 288 -5.64 -25.57 4.31
C ALA A 288 -6.76 -26.07 3.39
N ASN A 289 -7.85 -26.57 3.97
CA ASN A 289 -9.00 -27.08 3.21
C ASN A 289 -9.96 -25.95 2.80
N GLU A 290 -9.83 -24.76 3.36
CA GLU A 290 -10.62 -23.61 2.95
C GLU A 290 -10.23 -23.13 1.55
N LEU A 291 -11.16 -22.46 0.88
CA LEU A 291 -10.88 -21.77 -0.37
C LEU A 291 -9.80 -20.70 -0.14
N ARG A 292 -9.04 -20.43 -1.19
CA ARG A 292 -8.01 -19.39 -1.16
C ARG A 292 -8.52 -18.10 -1.79
N TRP A 293 -8.11 -16.97 -1.22
CA TRP A 293 -8.38 -15.65 -1.80
C TRP A 293 -7.77 -15.53 -3.20
N LYS A 294 -8.55 -14.95 -4.13
CA LYS A 294 -8.19 -14.79 -5.54
C LYS A 294 -7.94 -13.32 -5.86
N ASP A 295 -7.40 -13.08 -7.04
CA ASP A 295 -7.11 -11.75 -7.58
C ASP A 295 -8.32 -10.80 -7.53
N TYR A 296 -9.52 -11.27 -7.86
CA TYR A 296 -10.74 -10.45 -7.78
C TYR A 296 -11.16 -10.11 -6.35
N ASP A 297 -10.85 -10.96 -5.37
CA ASP A 297 -11.11 -10.69 -3.96
C ASP A 297 -10.18 -9.61 -3.42
N VAL A 298 -8.87 -9.72 -3.68
CA VAL A 298 -7.90 -8.72 -3.22
C VAL A 298 -8.10 -7.38 -3.93
N ARG A 299 -8.57 -7.37 -5.20
CA ARG A 299 -9.02 -6.14 -5.86
C ARG A 299 -10.21 -5.52 -5.13
N ARG A 300 -11.23 -6.31 -4.75
CA ARG A 300 -12.37 -5.81 -3.98
C ARG A 300 -11.93 -5.11 -2.70
N TYR A 301 -11.04 -5.72 -1.91
CA TYR A 301 -10.48 -5.09 -0.71
C TYR A 301 -9.81 -3.74 -1.04
N ALA A 302 -9.03 -3.70 -2.11
CA ALA A 302 -8.33 -2.50 -2.53
C ALA A 302 -9.31 -1.37 -2.92
N TYR A 303 -10.25 -1.66 -3.80
CA TYR A 303 -11.23 -0.65 -4.24
C TYR A 303 -12.17 -0.23 -3.11
N TRP A 304 -12.61 -1.14 -2.26
CA TRP A 304 -13.52 -0.81 -1.17
C TRP A 304 -12.88 0.13 -0.15
N SER A 305 -11.69 -0.15 0.34
CA SER A 305 -11.01 0.72 1.30
C SER A 305 -10.65 2.08 0.69
N VAL A 306 -10.13 2.09 -0.54
CA VAL A 306 -9.71 3.34 -1.20
C VAL A 306 -10.91 4.22 -1.54
N PHE A 307 -12.02 3.65 -2.02
CA PHE A 307 -13.22 4.44 -2.35
C PHE A 307 -13.97 4.90 -1.09
N ALA A 308 -13.79 4.20 0.04
CA ALA A 308 -14.22 4.70 1.34
C ALA A 308 -13.38 5.88 1.86
N GLY A 309 -12.21 6.14 1.25
CA GLY A 309 -11.37 7.29 1.56
C GLY A 309 -9.96 6.97 2.04
N SER A 310 -9.54 5.72 2.08
CA SER A 310 -8.17 5.35 2.41
C SER A 310 -7.16 6.05 1.49
N CYS A 311 -5.98 6.40 2.02
CA CYS A 311 -4.92 7.08 1.28
C CYS A 311 -4.13 6.16 0.34
N GLY A 312 -4.52 4.90 0.27
CA GLY A 312 -3.92 3.89 -0.58
C GLY A 312 -4.33 2.48 -0.16
N HIS A 313 -3.55 1.51 -0.61
CA HIS A 313 -3.78 0.09 -0.34
C HIS A 313 -2.46 -0.65 -0.23
N THR A 314 -2.40 -1.69 0.63
CA THR A 314 -1.28 -2.62 0.69
C THR A 314 -1.75 -3.99 0.20
N TYR A 315 -1.10 -4.51 -0.81
CA TYR A 315 -1.31 -5.86 -1.31
C TYR A 315 -0.45 -6.86 -0.54
N GLY A 316 -0.91 -8.08 -0.43
CA GLY A 316 -0.12 -9.20 0.06
C GLY A 316 -0.44 -10.49 -0.68
N HIS A 317 0.51 -11.41 -0.66
CA HIS A 317 0.41 -12.73 -1.25
C HIS A 317 1.01 -13.76 -0.31
N ASN A 318 0.38 -14.93 -0.17
CA ASN A 318 0.78 -15.99 0.77
C ASN A 318 2.28 -16.34 0.67
N ALA A 319 2.77 -16.61 -0.53
CA ALA A 319 4.16 -17.00 -0.73
C ALA A 319 5.14 -15.82 -0.64
N ILE A 320 4.73 -14.63 -1.09
CA ILE A 320 5.61 -13.45 -1.12
C ILE A 320 5.83 -12.91 0.29
N MET A 321 4.77 -12.76 1.09
CA MET A 321 4.89 -12.16 2.42
C MET A 321 5.89 -12.88 3.31
N GLN A 322 6.06 -14.17 3.12
CA GLN A 322 7.01 -15.01 3.84
C GLN A 322 8.27 -15.38 3.06
N MET A 323 8.46 -14.81 1.86
CA MET A 323 9.60 -15.11 0.96
C MET A 323 9.86 -16.61 0.84
N LEU A 324 8.80 -17.39 0.57
CA LEU A 324 8.85 -18.84 0.61
C LEU A 324 9.74 -19.40 -0.51
N LYS A 325 10.63 -20.29 -0.14
CA LYS A 325 11.55 -21.01 -1.03
C LYS A 325 11.46 -22.52 -0.82
N PRO A 326 11.89 -23.34 -1.79
CA PRO A 326 11.99 -24.79 -1.59
C PRO A 326 12.85 -25.12 -0.36
N GLY A 327 12.34 -26.00 0.51
CA GLY A 327 13.04 -26.42 1.72
C GLY A 327 12.88 -25.50 2.94
N TYR A 328 12.20 -24.34 2.79
CA TYR A 328 11.87 -23.48 3.92
C TYR A 328 10.49 -23.85 4.47
N PRO A 329 10.32 -23.85 5.81
CA PRO A 329 9.00 -24.03 6.39
C PRO A 329 8.11 -22.83 6.10
N THR A 330 6.82 -23.07 5.94
CA THR A 330 5.82 -22.00 5.97
C THR A 330 5.79 -21.41 7.38
N SER A 331 5.89 -20.10 7.48
CA SER A 331 5.89 -19.39 8.77
C SER A 331 4.48 -19.00 9.20
N TYR A 332 3.62 -18.77 8.20
CA TYR A 332 2.26 -18.29 8.42
C TYR A 332 1.30 -19.00 7.47
N GLY A 333 0.01 -19.11 7.89
CA GLY A 333 -1.04 -19.75 7.11
C GLY A 333 -0.62 -21.15 6.78
N ASP A 334 -1.24 -21.91 6.08
CA ASP A 334 -0.91 -23.12 5.87
C ASP A 334 -0.56 -23.76 4.83
N ALA A 335 -0.16 -24.66 5.23
CA ALA A 335 0.23 -25.86 4.73
C ALA A 335 -0.47 -26.20 3.42
N GLY A 336 0.02 -26.92 2.69
CA GLY A 336 -0.36 -27.41 1.42
C GLY A 336 0.62 -26.93 0.35
N ASP A 337 0.31 -27.11 -0.89
CA ASP A 337 1.14 -26.71 -2.03
C ASP A 337 1.26 -25.19 -2.10
N VAL A 338 2.15 -24.62 -1.29
CA VAL A 338 2.44 -23.19 -1.31
C VAL A 338 3.46 -22.92 -2.40
N LYS A 339 3.14 -21.95 -3.25
CA LYS A 339 4.06 -21.47 -4.29
C LYS A 339 5.33 -20.90 -3.65
N THR A 340 6.39 -20.81 -4.43
CA THR A 340 7.53 -19.98 -4.05
C THR A 340 7.22 -18.50 -4.25
N TRP A 341 7.95 -17.61 -3.57
CA TRP A 341 7.74 -16.16 -3.70
C TRP A 341 7.83 -15.68 -5.16
N TYR A 342 8.78 -16.21 -5.94
CA TYR A 342 8.94 -15.85 -7.35
C TYR A 342 7.86 -16.43 -8.27
N GLN A 343 7.15 -17.48 -7.85
CA GLN A 343 5.93 -17.93 -8.53
C GLN A 343 4.77 -17.00 -8.20
N GLY A 344 4.65 -16.55 -6.94
CA GLY A 344 3.65 -15.59 -6.51
C GLY A 344 3.70 -14.25 -7.27
N LEU A 345 4.89 -13.78 -7.68
CA LEU A 345 5.03 -12.58 -8.52
C LEU A 345 4.31 -12.69 -9.88
N LYS A 346 3.94 -13.90 -10.31
CA LYS A 346 3.22 -14.16 -11.56
C LYS A 346 1.71 -14.25 -11.34
N ASP A 347 1.25 -14.27 -10.10
CA ASP A 347 -0.18 -14.31 -9.81
C ASP A 347 -0.82 -12.97 -10.20
N PRO A 348 -2.07 -13.00 -10.68
CA PRO A 348 -2.65 -11.85 -11.35
C PRO A 348 -2.76 -10.62 -10.44
N GLY A 349 -3.17 -10.80 -9.16
CA GLY A 349 -3.38 -9.69 -8.24
C GLY A 349 -2.14 -8.82 -8.04
N PHE A 350 -0.95 -9.44 -8.00
CA PHE A 350 0.31 -8.70 -7.88
C PHE A 350 0.47 -7.60 -8.94
N ASN A 351 0.09 -7.89 -10.19
CA ASN A 351 0.24 -6.93 -11.28
C ASN A 351 -0.99 -6.03 -11.49
N GLN A 352 -2.14 -6.35 -10.91
CA GLN A 352 -3.39 -5.65 -11.14
C GLN A 352 -3.61 -4.43 -10.25
N MET A 353 -2.95 -4.36 -9.08
CA MET A 353 -3.11 -3.26 -8.12
C MET A 353 -2.69 -1.91 -8.70
N GLN A 354 -1.79 -1.88 -9.67
CA GLN A 354 -1.36 -0.65 -10.33
C GLN A 354 -2.51 0.12 -10.99
N TYR A 355 -3.56 -0.56 -11.43
CA TYR A 355 -4.68 0.09 -12.13
C TYR A 355 -5.52 0.95 -11.19
N LEU A 356 -5.64 0.56 -9.92
CA LEU A 356 -6.25 1.39 -8.90
C LEU A 356 -5.43 2.68 -8.67
N LYS A 357 -4.11 2.58 -8.51
CA LYS A 357 -3.24 3.75 -8.35
C LYS A 357 -3.33 4.68 -9.56
N ARG A 358 -3.26 4.15 -10.78
CA ARG A 358 -3.40 4.93 -12.01
C ARG A 358 -4.75 5.64 -12.08
N LEU A 359 -5.83 4.94 -11.73
CA LEU A 359 -7.17 5.51 -11.69
C LEU A 359 -7.23 6.70 -10.73
N MET A 360 -6.77 6.50 -9.49
CA MET A 360 -6.83 7.54 -8.46
C MET A 360 -5.99 8.78 -8.80
N LEU A 361 -4.84 8.59 -9.45
CA LEU A 361 -3.96 9.67 -9.88
C LEU A 361 -4.36 10.30 -11.24
N SER A 362 -5.40 9.76 -11.90
CA SER A 362 -5.95 10.35 -13.13
C SER A 362 -6.89 11.53 -12.88
N PHE A 363 -7.20 11.84 -11.62
CA PHE A 363 -8.15 12.89 -11.24
C PHE A 363 -7.56 13.81 -10.15
N PRO A 364 -8.15 15.00 -9.90
CA PRO A 364 -7.78 15.86 -8.79
C PRO A 364 -7.87 15.12 -7.45
N TYR A 365 -6.74 14.62 -6.97
CA TYR A 365 -6.67 13.61 -5.90
C TYR A 365 -7.18 14.12 -4.56
N PHE A 366 -6.84 15.36 -4.18
CA PHE A 366 -7.16 15.90 -2.85
C PHE A 366 -8.61 16.38 -2.70
N GLU A 367 -9.32 16.54 -3.82
CA GLU A 367 -10.76 16.87 -3.83
C GLU A 367 -11.63 15.65 -3.52
N ARG A 368 -11.03 14.47 -3.53
CA ARG A 368 -11.72 13.20 -3.40
C ARG A 368 -12.41 13.04 -2.05
N VAL A 369 -13.68 12.70 -2.08
CA VAL A 369 -14.50 12.33 -0.92
C VAL A 369 -15.24 11.03 -1.19
N ALA A 370 -15.36 10.17 -0.19
CA ALA A 370 -16.30 9.06 -0.22
C ALA A 370 -17.72 9.60 -0.15
N ASP A 371 -18.56 9.26 -1.11
CA ASP A 371 -19.94 9.73 -1.13
C ASP A 371 -20.90 8.63 -1.61
N GLN A 372 -21.47 7.90 -0.65
CA GLN A 372 -22.41 6.84 -0.96
C GLN A 372 -23.82 7.37 -1.31
N SER A 373 -24.10 8.67 -1.10
CA SER A 373 -25.39 9.29 -1.46
C SER A 373 -25.63 9.37 -2.97
N VAL A 374 -24.58 9.17 -3.77
CA VAL A 374 -24.70 9.08 -5.23
C VAL A 374 -25.33 7.77 -5.70
N ILE A 375 -25.33 6.72 -4.86
CA ILE A 375 -25.84 5.40 -5.18
C ILE A 375 -27.24 5.28 -4.59
N GLN A 376 -28.21 4.98 -5.44
CA GLN A 376 -29.59 4.69 -5.01
C GLN A 376 -29.83 3.19 -5.05
N ASP A 377 -30.51 2.68 -4.01
CA ASP A 377 -30.83 1.25 -3.86
C ASP A 377 -29.54 0.39 -3.79
N ASN A 378 -28.57 0.79 -2.94
CA ASN A 378 -27.28 0.09 -2.81
C ASN A 378 -27.48 -1.31 -2.22
N GLY A 379 -26.72 -2.28 -2.72
CA GLY A 379 -26.66 -3.63 -2.19
C GLY A 379 -25.78 -3.75 -0.92
N GLU A 380 -25.75 -4.96 -0.40
CA GLU A 380 -24.93 -5.35 0.75
C GLU A 380 -23.91 -6.42 0.35
N LYS A 381 -22.87 -6.59 1.16
CA LYS A 381 -21.81 -7.58 0.97
C LYS A 381 -21.25 -7.50 -0.46
N TYR A 382 -21.10 -8.62 -1.13
CA TYR A 382 -20.58 -8.67 -2.52
C TYR A 382 -21.41 -7.90 -3.55
N ASN A 383 -22.66 -7.53 -3.23
CA ASN A 383 -23.50 -6.71 -4.09
C ASN A 383 -23.40 -5.21 -3.80
N ARG A 384 -22.61 -4.84 -2.80
CA ARG A 384 -22.38 -3.43 -2.45
C ARG A 384 -21.58 -2.72 -3.53
N LEU A 385 -22.14 -1.62 -4.02
CA LEU A 385 -21.42 -0.62 -4.78
C LEU A 385 -20.73 0.34 -3.82
N ILE A 386 -19.59 0.90 -4.20
CA ILE A 386 -18.90 1.93 -3.43
C ILE A 386 -18.47 3.06 -4.34
N ALA A 387 -18.69 4.29 -3.88
CA ALA A 387 -18.45 5.49 -4.66
C ALA A 387 -17.49 6.46 -3.97
N THR A 388 -16.64 7.07 -4.78
CA THR A 388 -15.84 8.24 -4.42
C THR A 388 -15.93 9.27 -5.53
N ARG A 389 -15.88 10.58 -5.18
CA ARG A 389 -15.97 11.65 -6.17
C ARG A 389 -15.13 12.87 -5.82
N GLY A 390 -14.81 13.67 -6.81
CA GLY A 390 -14.43 15.07 -6.67
C GLY A 390 -15.60 16.00 -6.98
N ASN A 391 -15.29 17.22 -7.34
CA ASN A 391 -16.30 18.22 -7.74
C ASN A 391 -16.90 17.91 -9.12
N ASP A 392 -16.10 17.35 -10.02
CA ASP A 392 -16.41 17.19 -11.46
C ASP A 392 -16.18 15.78 -12.00
N TYR A 393 -15.90 14.83 -11.13
CA TYR A 393 -15.80 13.40 -11.47
C TYR A 393 -16.43 12.51 -10.39
N LEU A 394 -16.91 11.35 -10.82
CA LEU A 394 -17.48 10.29 -9.97
C LEU A 394 -16.90 8.95 -10.40
N LEU A 395 -16.47 8.15 -9.42
CA LEU A 395 -15.98 6.79 -9.59
C LEU A 395 -16.84 5.86 -8.75
N VAL A 396 -17.40 4.81 -9.37
CA VAL A 396 -18.23 3.82 -8.68
C VAL A 396 -17.70 2.42 -8.99
N TYR A 397 -17.18 1.74 -7.97
CA TYR A 397 -16.73 0.37 -8.11
C TYR A 397 -17.87 -0.62 -7.95
N ASN A 398 -17.91 -1.60 -8.83
CA ASN A 398 -18.90 -2.65 -8.92
C ASN A 398 -18.20 -4.01 -9.01
N TYR A 399 -18.32 -4.79 -7.95
CA TYR A 399 -17.68 -6.10 -7.84
C TYR A 399 -18.43 -7.18 -8.63
N ASN A 400 -19.76 -7.20 -8.54
CA ASN A 400 -20.61 -8.28 -9.08
C ASN A 400 -21.39 -7.90 -10.35
N ASN A 401 -21.00 -6.83 -11.06
CA ASN A 401 -21.72 -6.33 -12.24
C ASN A 401 -23.23 -6.06 -12.00
N ASN A 402 -23.55 -5.55 -10.82
CA ASN A 402 -24.91 -5.16 -10.48
C ASN A 402 -25.36 -3.96 -11.31
N ASN A 403 -26.68 -3.79 -11.48
CA ASN A 403 -27.22 -2.55 -12.00
C ASN A 403 -26.85 -1.39 -11.04
N MET A 404 -26.44 -0.26 -11.62
CA MET A 404 -26.00 0.91 -10.86
C MET A 404 -26.99 2.05 -11.11
N LYS A 405 -27.82 2.38 -10.13
CA LYS A 405 -28.70 3.55 -10.17
C LYS A 405 -27.99 4.71 -9.49
N LEU A 406 -27.50 5.66 -10.27
CA LEU A 406 -26.58 6.69 -9.85
C LEU A 406 -27.15 8.09 -10.05
N ASP A 407 -26.98 8.95 -9.07
CA ASP A 407 -27.32 10.38 -9.13
C ASP A 407 -26.13 11.19 -9.67
N LEU A 408 -26.14 11.46 -10.96
CA LEU A 408 -25.10 12.25 -11.62
C LEU A 408 -25.16 13.75 -11.34
N THR A 409 -26.20 14.23 -10.63
CA THR A 409 -26.29 15.63 -10.21
C THR A 409 -25.31 15.99 -9.10
N LYS A 410 -24.71 15.00 -8.47
CA LYS A 410 -23.72 15.15 -7.38
C LYS A 410 -22.37 15.68 -7.83
N ILE A 411 -22.11 15.72 -9.12
CA ILE A 411 -20.92 16.33 -9.72
C ILE A 411 -21.32 17.42 -10.72
N SER A 412 -20.42 18.37 -11.00
CA SER A 412 -20.66 19.53 -11.85
C SER A 412 -21.00 19.17 -13.30
N GLY A 413 -21.51 20.16 -14.05
CA GLY A 413 -21.81 20.07 -15.46
C GLY A 413 -23.23 19.57 -15.78
N ALA A 414 -23.81 20.05 -16.88
CA ALA A 414 -25.13 19.63 -17.36
C ALA A 414 -25.10 18.24 -18.00
N LYS A 415 -23.96 17.84 -18.51
CA LYS A 415 -23.70 16.54 -19.13
C LYS A 415 -22.46 15.89 -18.60
N LYS A 416 -22.41 14.55 -18.64
CA LYS A 416 -21.30 13.70 -18.17
C LYS A 416 -20.83 12.79 -19.29
N ASN A 417 -19.55 12.79 -19.58
CA ASN A 417 -18.91 11.71 -20.32
C ASN A 417 -18.72 10.51 -19.37
N VAL A 418 -19.07 9.33 -19.83
CA VAL A 418 -19.07 8.12 -18.98
C VAL A 418 -18.24 7.02 -19.62
N TRP A 419 -17.42 6.34 -18.80
CA TRP A 419 -16.63 5.17 -19.17
C TRP A 419 -16.90 4.01 -18.21
N TRP A 420 -16.62 2.83 -18.70
CA TRP A 420 -16.39 1.65 -17.88
C TRP A 420 -14.91 1.31 -17.91
N MET A 421 -14.33 1.04 -16.76
CA MET A 421 -12.97 0.54 -16.61
C MET A 421 -13.01 -0.88 -16.06
N THR A 422 -12.40 -1.85 -16.74
CA THR A 422 -12.18 -3.19 -16.21
C THR A 422 -11.07 -3.14 -15.15
N ALA A 423 -11.37 -3.51 -13.90
CA ALA A 423 -10.45 -3.35 -12.78
C ALA A 423 -9.18 -4.20 -12.90
N ALA A 424 -9.30 -5.39 -13.51
CA ALA A 424 -8.17 -6.31 -13.72
C ALA A 424 -7.15 -5.85 -14.77
N THR A 425 -7.52 -4.98 -15.71
CA THR A 425 -6.68 -4.63 -16.86
C THR A 425 -6.47 -3.13 -17.05
N GLY A 426 -7.27 -2.30 -16.37
CA GLY A 426 -7.29 -0.86 -16.59
C GLY A 426 -7.83 -0.45 -17.97
N GLN A 427 -8.42 -1.39 -18.73
CA GLN A 427 -9.02 -1.09 -20.01
C GLN A 427 -10.25 -0.21 -19.85
N LEU A 428 -10.35 0.80 -20.72
CA LEU A 428 -11.42 1.78 -20.75
C LEU A 428 -12.34 1.56 -21.94
N LYS A 429 -13.65 1.64 -21.70
CA LYS A 429 -14.68 1.65 -22.73
C LYS A 429 -15.53 2.89 -22.54
N TYR A 430 -15.54 3.78 -23.50
CA TYR A 430 -16.44 4.93 -23.51
C TYR A 430 -17.89 4.45 -23.73
N LEU A 431 -18.79 4.87 -22.83
CA LEU A 431 -20.20 4.48 -22.87
C LEU A 431 -21.11 5.53 -23.48
N GLY A 432 -20.63 6.78 -23.58
CA GLY A 432 -21.38 7.89 -24.15
C GLY A 432 -21.47 9.10 -23.23
N GLU A 433 -22.24 10.09 -23.69
CA GLU A 433 -22.58 11.30 -22.95
C GLU A 433 -23.98 11.20 -22.38
N PHE A 434 -24.16 11.55 -21.13
CA PHE A 434 -25.42 11.44 -20.38
C PHE A 434 -25.78 12.77 -19.72
N ASP A 435 -27.10 13.03 -19.58
CA ASP A 435 -27.59 14.18 -18.85
C ASP A 435 -27.30 14.06 -17.35
N SER A 436 -27.17 15.20 -16.69
CA SER A 436 -27.01 15.30 -15.25
C SER A 436 -28.34 15.00 -14.52
N LYS A 437 -28.63 13.74 -14.31
CA LYS A 437 -29.83 13.23 -13.63
C LYS A 437 -29.57 11.88 -13.00
N VAL A 438 -30.56 11.30 -12.32
CA VAL A 438 -30.47 9.90 -11.88
C VAL A 438 -30.58 8.98 -13.08
N ILE A 439 -29.60 8.08 -13.25
CA ILE A 439 -29.51 7.14 -14.36
C ILE A 439 -29.25 5.74 -13.84
N THR A 440 -29.88 4.75 -14.46
CA THR A 440 -29.56 3.34 -14.22
C THR A 440 -28.64 2.81 -15.31
N PHE A 441 -27.41 2.52 -14.93
CA PHE A 441 -26.44 1.86 -15.81
C PHE A 441 -26.58 0.34 -15.68
N ARG A 442 -26.68 -0.32 -16.84
CA ARG A 442 -26.71 -1.76 -16.95
C ARG A 442 -25.51 -2.15 -17.79
N TYR A 443 -24.45 -2.61 -17.12
CA TYR A 443 -23.29 -3.12 -17.82
C TYR A 443 -23.21 -4.63 -17.58
N HIS A 444 -23.40 -5.38 -18.65
CA HIS A 444 -23.22 -6.82 -18.65
C HIS A 444 -22.05 -7.13 -19.59
N PRO A 445 -20.88 -7.51 -19.06
CA PRO A 445 -19.82 -8.01 -19.91
C PRO A 445 -20.30 -9.26 -20.63
N GLN A 446 -19.88 -9.44 -21.88
CA GLN A 446 -20.29 -10.59 -22.71
C GLN A 446 -19.57 -11.89 -22.31
N THR A 447 -18.87 -11.92 -21.20
CA THR A 447 -18.10 -13.07 -20.72
C THR A 447 -18.82 -13.75 -19.56
N SER A 448 -18.67 -15.06 -19.47
CA SER A 448 -19.19 -15.89 -18.37
C SER A 448 -18.47 -15.69 -17.05
N ARG A 449 -17.45 -14.82 -17.01
CA ARG A 449 -16.64 -14.49 -15.84
C ARG A 449 -17.08 -13.15 -15.29
N VAL A 450 -17.30 -13.08 -13.98
CA VAL A 450 -17.55 -11.82 -13.29
C VAL A 450 -16.33 -10.91 -13.46
N GLU A 451 -16.48 -9.83 -14.23
CA GLU A 451 -15.44 -8.84 -14.44
C GLU A 451 -15.80 -7.61 -13.61
N ASP A 452 -15.15 -7.49 -12.44
CA ASP A 452 -15.29 -6.31 -11.62
C ASP A 452 -14.74 -5.06 -12.33
N GLY A 453 -15.31 -3.90 -12.04
CA GLY A 453 -14.88 -2.68 -12.71
C GLY A 453 -15.38 -1.40 -12.05
N VAL A 454 -15.04 -0.29 -12.69
CA VAL A 454 -15.38 1.05 -12.22
C VAL A 454 -16.15 1.79 -13.31
N LEU A 455 -17.32 2.30 -12.95
CA LEU A 455 -17.99 3.31 -13.75
C LEU A 455 -17.33 4.66 -13.40
N ILE A 456 -16.88 5.36 -14.44
CA ILE A 456 -16.24 6.67 -14.36
C ILE A 456 -17.18 7.68 -15.06
N ALA A 457 -17.66 8.68 -14.34
CA ALA A 457 -18.42 9.78 -14.92
C ALA A 457 -17.66 11.10 -14.68
N ILE A 458 -17.53 11.90 -15.72
CA ILE A 458 -16.76 13.16 -15.71
C ILE A 458 -17.63 14.26 -16.30
N ASP A 459 -17.63 15.46 -15.71
CA ASP A 459 -18.21 16.66 -16.32
C ASP A 459 -17.72 16.78 -17.78
N SER A 460 -18.63 16.88 -18.74
CA SER A 460 -18.28 16.89 -20.17
C SER A 460 -17.37 18.05 -20.59
N ASN A 461 -17.23 19.07 -19.74
CA ASN A 461 -16.32 20.21 -19.94
C ASN A 461 -14.89 19.94 -19.40
N LYS A 462 -14.64 18.75 -18.85
CA LYS A 462 -13.34 18.35 -18.29
C LYS A 462 -12.67 17.30 -19.16
N ASP A 463 -11.35 17.37 -19.24
CA ASP A 463 -10.53 16.53 -20.13
C ASP A 463 -9.55 15.67 -19.33
N TYR A 464 -10.07 14.91 -18.34
CA TYR A 464 -9.25 13.96 -17.59
C TYR A 464 -8.99 12.67 -18.37
N LEU A 465 -9.96 12.22 -19.16
CA LEU A 465 -9.86 11.07 -20.05
C LEU A 465 -10.32 11.46 -21.45
N LYS A 466 -9.65 10.94 -22.48
CA LYS A 466 -10.08 11.10 -23.87
C LYS A 466 -11.11 10.04 -24.24
N LYS A 467 -12.07 10.40 -25.13
CA LYS A 467 -13.14 9.48 -25.57
C LYS A 467 -12.61 8.24 -26.30
N ASP A 468 -11.48 8.35 -26.96
CA ASP A 468 -10.78 7.28 -27.68
C ASP A 468 -9.70 6.58 -26.82
N GLN A 469 -9.53 6.99 -25.56
CA GLN A 469 -8.58 6.37 -24.66
C GLN A 469 -9.04 4.97 -24.27
N THR A 470 -8.19 3.98 -24.49
CA THR A 470 -8.51 2.54 -24.26
C THR A 470 -7.88 1.96 -22.98
N VAL A 471 -6.97 2.71 -22.33
CA VAL A 471 -6.28 2.29 -21.10
C VAL A 471 -5.87 3.50 -20.29
N LEU A 472 -5.81 3.34 -18.97
CA LEU A 472 -5.32 4.41 -18.07
C LEU A 472 -3.84 4.72 -18.31
N SER A 473 -3.49 5.99 -18.31
CA SER A 473 -2.10 6.42 -18.39
C SER A 473 -1.29 5.92 -17.19
N PRO A 474 -0.06 5.42 -17.40
CA PRO A 474 0.84 5.08 -16.30
C PRO A 474 1.17 6.24 -15.37
N ASP A 475 1.24 7.46 -15.92
CA ASP A 475 1.67 8.67 -15.20
C ASP A 475 0.53 9.39 -14.45
N GLY A 476 -0.70 8.91 -14.56
CA GLY A 476 -1.87 9.59 -14.02
C GLY A 476 -2.17 10.94 -14.69
N TYR A 477 -3.00 11.76 -14.06
CA TYR A 477 -3.26 13.14 -14.45
C TYR A 477 -2.11 14.00 -13.93
N LYS A 478 -1.27 14.47 -14.85
CA LYS A 478 -0.37 15.59 -14.56
C LYS A 478 -1.25 16.84 -14.59
N ALA A 479 -1.50 17.42 -13.41
CA ALA A 479 -2.02 18.78 -13.36
C ALA A 479 -1.12 19.62 -14.28
N LYS A 480 -1.70 20.23 -15.33
CA LYS A 480 -0.98 21.22 -16.11
C LYS A 480 -0.40 22.17 -15.08
N GLU A 481 0.91 22.41 -15.15
CA GLU A 481 1.57 23.45 -14.37
C GLU A 481 0.65 24.67 -14.50
N ARG A 482 0.14 25.15 -13.36
CA ARG A 482 -0.54 26.42 -13.34
C ARG A 482 0.51 27.39 -13.88
N ASP A 483 0.22 28.00 -15.01
CA ASP A 483 0.95 29.16 -15.46
C ASP A 483 0.91 30.18 -14.31
N LEU A 484 2.02 30.25 -13.57
CA LEU A 484 2.24 31.21 -12.50
C LEU A 484 2.58 32.59 -13.11
N ASN A 485 2.14 32.84 -14.34
CA ASN A 485 2.33 34.09 -15.09
C ASN A 485 0.98 34.59 -15.64
N GLU A 486 -0.01 34.74 -14.76
CA GLU A 486 -1.11 35.71 -14.95
C GLU A 486 -1.39 36.42 -13.63
#